data_5e0b6a64be56c034a5b2132e233598d0
#
_entry.id   5e0b6a64be56c034a5b2132e233598d0
#
_cell.length_a   1.000
_cell.length_b   1.000
_cell.length_c   1.000
_cell.angle_alpha   90.00
_cell.angle_beta   90.00
_cell.angle_gamma   90.00
#
_symmetry.space_group_name_H-M   'P 1'
#
loop_
_entity.id
_entity.type
_entity.pdbx_description
1 polymer ?
#
loop_
_entity_poly.entity_id
_entity_poly.type
_entity_poly.pdbx_seq_one_letter_code
_entity_poly.pdbx_strand_id
1 'polypeptide(L)'
;QTCALPILNITDGIQYCFDYAESVGKPCVVNISLGSHLGPHDGTSASDQAFAAMAGPGRIIVGAAGNEGSTALHVGKDLEEGDTSLKTMIGFSENSASKQAYVDIWGSKGAPLKVKAVVVDALKGKVMYESPAVETDGETDVKYTFPDGSGVVSTVQMALQKNPTNERTEVMLMCRATSIAENRKIGIIATSDAGTSIHMWNNATEGYFLNGGKRGWTEGDTDYTVGELGGVSDNVISVGSYNTKMDYTTLGGDVYGINTALVGNKGALSLFSSHGPTLDGRTKPDVTAPGCLLISATSKYYAGFSSSNCAVKSGDDYYDANMGTSMASPVVTGTVALWLQANPNLSPADVRAILNKTARHDNYTGTAEKSDRNSWGAGKIDAFAGLKMALDATGIKDTKAGEQMFSITTDRVARTAQFFFGNDGAAHVAVYNALGQQVCAKQLAASGETVDLSQLGNGVFVVKLQQGSAEKSVKIAL
;
A
#
# COMPACT_ATOMS: atom_id res chain seq x y z
N GLN A 1 -1.06 -9.67 24.57
CA GLN A 1 -1.42 -8.28 24.97
C GLN A 1 -0.51 -7.20 24.33
N THR A 2 0.72 -7.53 23.91
CA THR A 2 1.67 -6.53 23.38
C THR A 2 1.43 -6.14 21.91
N CYS A 3 0.73 -6.93 21.11
CA CYS A 3 0.41 -6.59 19.71
C CYS A 3 -0.85 -5.72 19.56
N ALA A 4 -1.80 -5.78 20.50
CA ALA A 4 -3.06 -5.03 20.42
C ALA A 4 -2.87 -3.51 20.64
N LEU A 5 -1.96 -3.10 21.51
CA LEU A 5 -1.74 -1.68 21.84
C LEU A 5 -1.24 -0.84 20.65
N PRO A 6 -0.28 -1.28 19.81
CA PRO A 6 0.11 -0.54 18.62
C PRO A 6 -1.03 -0.38 17.60
N ILE A 7 -1.87 -1.40 17.42
CA ILE A 7 -3.01 -1.36 16.50
C ILE A 7 -4.08 -0.37 16.98
N LEU A 8 -4.40 -0.37 18.28
CA LEU A 8 -5.32 0.60 18.87
C LEU A 8 -4.81 2.04 18.68
N ASN A 9 -3.51 2.28 18.89
CA ASN A 9 -2.92 3.60 18.69
C ASN A 9 -3.02 4.06 17.21
N ILE A 10 -2.90 3.14 16.24
CA ILE A 10 -3.07 3.45 14.81
C ILE A 10 -4.53 3.83 14.53
N THR A 11 -5.48 3.04 15.01
CA THR A 11 -6.91 3.29 14.85
C THR A 11 -7.32 4.62 15.47
N ASP A 12 -6.88 4.89 16.69
CA ASP A 12 -7.13 6.15 17.39
C ASP A 12 -6.52 7.35 16.65
N GLY A 13 -5.32 7.19 16.09
CA GLY A 13 -4.66 8.22 15.29
C GLY A 13 -5.42 8.54 14.00
N ILE A 14 -5.95 7.53 13.30
CA ILE A 14 -6.78 7.72 12.11
C ILE A 14 -8.09 8.41 12.48
N GLN A 15 -8.76 7.95 13.54
CA GLN A 15 -10.01 8.55 14.03
C GLN A 15 -9.79 10.02 14.39
N TYR A 16 -8.72 10.32 15.13
CA TYR A 16 -8.36 11.70 15.46
C TYR A 16 -8.21 12.60 14.23
N CYS A 17 -7.55 12.11 13.18
CA CYS A 17 -7.39 12.86 11.93
C CYS A 17 -8.75 13.15 11.27
N PHE A 18 -9.64 12.17 11.23
CA PHE A 18 -10.96 12.34 10.63
C PHE A 18 -11.87 13.25 11.47
N ASP A 19 -11.88 13.10 12.80
CA ASP A 19 -12.66 13.96 13.71
C ASP A 19 -12.21 15.44 13.61
N TYR A 20 -10.90 15.66 13.57
CA TYR A 20 -10.38 17.00 13.38
C TYR A 20 -10.79 17.58 12.03
N ALA A 21 -10.66 16.82 10.95
CA ALA A 21 -11.05 17.27 9.62
C ALA A 21 -12.56 17.61 9.54
N GLU A 22 -13.40 16.79 10.15
CA GLU A 22 -14.85 17.02 10.26
C GLU A 22 -15.14 18.31 11.05
N SER A 23 -14.45 18.53 12.17
CA SER A 23 -14.60 19.73 13.00
C SER A 23 -14.31 21.05 12.26
N VAL A 24 -13.47 20.98 11.22
CA VAL A 24 -13.12 22.14 10.37
C VAL A 24 -13.80 22.08 8.99
N GLY A 25 -14.71 21.15 8.76
CA GLY A 25 -15.48 21.00 7.51
C GLY A 25 -14.62 20.69 6.29
N LYS A 26 -13.56 19.88 6.45
CA LYS A 26 -12.64 19.50 5.36
C LYS A 26 -12.65 17.99 5.13
N PRO A 27 -12.50 17.52 3.87
CA PRO A 27 -12.19 16.12 3.63
C PRO A 27 -10.77 15.81 4.14
N CYS A 28 -10.52 14.52 4.38
CA CYS A 28 -9.24 14.05 4.89
C CYS A 28 -8.79 12.78 4.17
N VAL A 29 -7.50 12.68 3.89
CA VAL A 29 -6.85 11.44 3.47
C VAL A 29 -5.70 11.14 4.43
N VAL A 30 -5.67 9.92 4.95
CA VAL A 30 -4.65 9.43 5.88
C VAL A 30 -3.74 8.46 5.15
N ASN A 31 -2.42 8.60 5.33
CA ASN A 31 -1.42 7.68 4.82
C ASN A 31 -0.97 6.70 5.90
N ILE A 32 -0.96 5.40 5.59
CA ILE A 32 -0.44 4.34 6.44
C ILE A 32 0.72 3.66 5.71
N SER A 33 1.96 4.05 6.00
CA SER A 33 3.17 3.39 5.51
C SER A 33 3.68 2.36 6.53
N LEU A 34 2.77 1.54 7.03
CA LEU A 34 2.99 0.47 7.98
C LEU A 34 2.44 -0.83 7.41
N GLY A 35 2.98 -1.95 7.86
CA GLY A 35 2.52 -3.28 7.47
C GLY A 35 2.74 -4.30 8.57
N SER A 36 2.03 -5.42 8.46
CA SER A 36 2.15 -6.60 9.31
C SER A 36 1.68 -7.80 8.50
N HIS A 37 2.17 -8.99 8.84
CA HIS A 37 1.62 -10.23 8.32
C HIS A 37 0.92 -11.05 9.42
N LEU A 38 0.51 -10.36 10.50
CA LEU A 38 -0.33 -10.92 11.55
C LEU A 38 -1.79 -10.60 11.24
N GLY A 39 -2.52 -11.61 10.82
CA GLY A 39 -3.92 -11.52 10.44
C GLY A 39 -4.30 -12.50 9.33
N PRO A 40 -5.59 -12.61 9.02
CA PRO A 40 -6.13 -13.62 8.11
C PRO A 40 -5.94 -13.31 6.62
N HIS A 41 -5.37 -12.17 6.26
CA HIS A 41 -5.16 -11.70 4.88
C HIS A 41 -6.42 -11.70 3.99
N ASP A 42 -7.59 -11.56 4.60
CA ASP A 42 -8.91 -11.58 3.95
C ASP A 42 -9.77 -10.33 4.26
N GLY A 43 -9.20 -9.33 4.96
CA GLY A 43 -9.91 -8.11 5.34
C GLY A 43 -10.86 -8.27 6.52
N THR A 44 -10.84 -9.40 7.24
CA THR A 44 -11.72 -9.66 8.39
C THR A 44 -11.05 -9.42 9.75
N SER A 45 -9.81 -8.94 9.78
CA SER A 45 -9.15 -8.57 11.02
C SER A 45 -9.89 -7.43 11.73
N ALA A 46 -9.71 -7.31 13.05
CA ALA A 46 -10.33 -6.22 13.81
C ALA A 46 -9.88 -4.83 13.32
N SER A 47 -8.61 -4.70 12.88
CA SER A 47 -8.09 -3.47 12.28
C SER A 47 -8.75 -3.15 10.95
N ASP A 48 -8.92 -4.15 10.06
CA ASP A 48 -9.59 -3.96 8.78
C ASP A 48 -11.03 -3.50 8.94
N GLN A 49 -11.76 -4.10 9.88
CA GLN A 49 -13.13 -3.71 10.18
C GLN A 49 -13.21 -2.29 10.77
N ALA A 50 -12.25 -1.92 11.64
CA ALA A 50 -12.18 -0.55 12.14
C ALA A 50 -11.91 0.45 11.02
N PHE A 51 -10.96 0.16 10.12
CA PHE A 51 -10.67 1.02 8.96
C PHE A 51 -11.88 1.12 8.01
N ALA A 52 -12.57 0.00 7.78
CA ALA A 52 -13.79 -0.03 6.98
C ALA A 52 -14.91 0.86 7.57
N ALA A 53 -15.04 0.88 8.89
CA ALA A 53 -16.03 1.69 9.58
C ALA A 53 -15.69 3.19 9.59
N MET A 54 -14.41 3.55 9.63
CA MET A 54 -13.94 4.94 9.64
C MET A 54 -13.92 5.58 8.25
N ALA A 55 -13.58 4.81 7.21
CA ALA A 55 -13.49 5.31 5.85
C ALA A 55 -14.88 5.54 5.24
N GLY A 56 -14.98 6.54 4.35
CA GLY A 56 -16.24 6.89 3.71
C GLY A 56 -16.11 8.12 2.82
N PRO A 57 -17.22 8.74 2.40
CA PRO A 57 -17.17 9.97 1.62
C PRO A 57 -16.34 11.05 2.33
N GLY A 58 -15.34 11.60 1.64
CA GLY A 58 -14.42 12.59 2.18
C GLY A 58 -13.41 12.07 3.22
N ARG A 59 -13.42 10.77 3.54
CA ARG A 59 -12.53 10.13 4.51
C ARG A 59 -11.86 8.93 3.86
N ILE A 60 -10.66 9.11 3.38
CA ILE A 60 -9.91 8.12 2.61
C ILE A 60 -8.68 7.65 3.40
N ILE A 61 -8.42 6.35 3.37
CA ILE A 61 -7.21 5.74 3.91
C ILE A 61 -6.42 5.17 2.74
N VAL A 62 -5.14 5.49 2.67
CA VAL A 62 -4.20 4.98 1.66
C VAL A 62 -3.09 4.25 2.40
N GLY A 63 -2.77 3.03 1.98
CA GLY A 63 -1.80 2.19 2.65
C GLY A 63 -0.75 1.58 1.73
N ALA A 64 0.42 1.29 2.28
CA ALA A 64 1.49 0.57 1.59
C ALA A 64 1.15 -0.92 1.47
N ALA A 65 1.37 -1.52 0.30
CA ALA A 65 1.08 -2.95 0.07
C ALA A 65 2.03 -3.88 0.83
N GLY A 66 3.27 -3.45 1.13
CA GLY A 66 4.33 -4.24 1.74
C GLY A 66 5.56 -4.36 0.83
N ASN A 67 6.67 -4.86 1.39
CA ASN A 67 7.96 -4.94 0.70
C ASN A 67 8.49 -6.38 0.61
N GLU A 68 7.61 -7.35 0.67
CA GLU A 68 7.91 -8.78 0.77
C GLU A 68 7.61 -9.56 -0.53
N GLY A 69 7.37 -8.86 -1.65
CA GLY A 69 6.97 -9.45 -2.94
C GLY A 69 7.96 -10.47 -3.53
N SER A 70 9.20 -10.49 -3.06
CA SER A 70 10.21 -11.50 -3.45
C SER A 70 10.60 -12.45 -2.31
N THR A 71 9.88 -12.42 -1.19
CA THR A 71 10.17 -13.24 -0.01
C THR A 71 9.15 -14.37 0.10
N ALA A 72 9.61 -15.61 0.25
CA ALA A 72 8.76 -16.77 0.48
C ALA A 72 8.22 -16.77 1.92
N LEU A 73 7.44 -15.75 2.25
CA LEU A 73 6.87 -15.53 3.59
C LEU A 73 5.55 -16.23 3.81
N HIS A 74 4.90 -16.69 2.76
CA HIS A 74 3.65 -17.44 2.80
C HIS A 74 3.87 -18.91 2.45
N VAL A 75 3.03 -19.77 3.00
CA VAL A 75 2.83 -21.15 2.58
C VAL A 75 1.39 -21.54 2.83
N GLY A 76 0.74 -22.07 1.82
CA GLY A 76 -0.65 -22.50 1.91
C GLY A 76 -0.85 -23.91 1.33
N LYS A 77 -1.92 -24.59 1.77
CA LYS A 77 -2.31 -25.88 1.22
C LYS A 77 -3.79 -26.14 1.42
N ASP A 78 -4.45 -26.53 0.35
CA ASP A 78 -5.75 -27.20 0.41
C ASP A 78 -5.54 -28.66 0.79
N LEU A 79 -6.31 -29.13 1.77
CA LEU A 79 -6.18 -30.45 2.36
C LEU A 79 -7.17 -31.41 1.69
N GLU A 80 -6.65 -32.57 1.29
CA GLU A 80 -7.41 -33.60 0.59
C GLU A 80 -7.48 -34.86 1.43
N GLU A 81 -8.39 -35.78 1.06
CA GLU A 81 -8.48 -37.12 1.69
C GLU A 81 -7.14 -37.86 1.55
N GLY A 82 -6.58 -38.30 2.68
CA GLY A 82 -5.26 -38.95 2.74
C GLY A 82 -4.06 -38.00 2.80
N ASP A 83 -4.28 -36.69 2.67
CA ASP A 83 -3.23 -35.66 2.80
C ASP A 83 -3.72 -34.42 3.60
N THR A 84 -3.94 -34.64 4.88
CA THR A 84 -4.53 -33.65 5.83
C THR A 84 -3.48 -32.86 6.61
N SER A 85 -2.28 -32.67 6.06
CA SER A 85 -1.22 -31.91 6.74
C SER A 85 -0.46 -30.98 5.82
N LEU A 86 -0.19 -29.77 6.33
CA LEU A 86 0.79 -28.84 5.78
C LEU A 86 2.08 -28.94 6.61
N LYS A 87 3.21 -29.21 5.95
CA LYS A 87 4.54 -29.31 6.58
C LYS A 87 5.49 -28.38 5.88
N THR A 88 6.12 -27.48 6.61
CA THR A 88 7.12 -26.55 6.07
C THR A 88 8.29 -26.38 7.04
N MET A 89 9.44 -25.96 6.53
CA MET A 89 10.61 -25.63 7.35
C MET A 89 10.79 -24.11 7.36
N ILE A 90 11.42 -23.60 8.41
CA ILE A 90 11.77 -22.18 8.52
C ILE A 90 13.24 -22.01 8.15
N GLY A 91 13.48 -21.19 7.12
CA GLY A 91 14.78 -20.64 6.79
C GLY A 91 15.01 -19.31 7.48
N PHE A 92 16.27 -18.98 7.72
CA PHE A 92 16.68 -17.69 8.27
C PHE A 92 17.77 -17.10 7.40
N SER A 93 17.77 -15.77 7.25
CA SER A 93 18.85 -15.07 6.54
C SER A 93 20.20 -15.37 7.20
N GLU A 94 21.24 -15.62 6.39
CA GLU A 94 22.57 -15.97 6.88
C GLU A 94 23.19 -14.89 7.77
N ASN A 95 22.87 -13.63 7.49
CA ASN A 95 23.40 -12.47 8.21
C ASN A 95 22.60 -12.10 9.46
N SER A 96 21.56 -12.86 9.78
CA SER A 96 20.70 -12.59 10.93
C SER A 96 21.41 -12.89 12.25
N ALA A 97 21.57 -11.86 13.07
CA ALA A 97 22.14 -11.97 14.41
C ALA A 97 21.20 -12.72 15.39
N SER A 98 19.89 -12.71 15.12
CA SER A 98 18.88 -13.44 15.89
C SER A 98 17.95 -14.21 14.97
N LYS A 99 17.93 -15.55 15.10
CA LYS A 99 17.08 -16.42 14.33
C LYS A 99 15.69 -16.45 14.95
N GLN A 100 14.84 -15.49 14.56
CA GLN A 100 13.48 -15.35 15.07
C GLN A 100 12.46 -15.56 13.95
N ALA A 101 11.37 -16.24 14.27
CA ALA A 101 10.19 -16.39 13.42
C ALA A 101 8.93 -16.08 14.24
N TYR A 102 8.04 -15.32 13.64
CA TYR A 102 6.70 -15.04 14.14
C TYR A 102 5.74 -15.53 13.08
N VAL A 103 5.22 -16.72 13.25
CA VAL A 103 4.36 -17.36 12.25
C VAL A 103 2.92 -17.30 12.70
N ASP A 104 2.09 -16.70 11.85
CA ASP A 104 0.65 -16.65 12.01
C ASP A 104 0.01 -17.73 11.13
N ILE A 105 -0.74 -18.65 11.72
CA ILE A 105 -1.25 -19.87 11.11
C ILE A 105 -2.76 -19.86 11.18
N TRP A 106 -3.41 -19.96 10.04
CA TRP A 106 -4.86 -19.86 9.91
C TRP A 106 -5.47 -21.12 9.31
N GLY A 107 -6.42 -21.71 10.03
CA GLY A 107 -7.27 -22.79 9.54
C GLY A 107 -8.54 -22.27 8.85
N SER A 108 -9.32 -23.18 8.28
CA SER A 108 -10.64 -22.87 7.73
C SER A 108 -11.66 -22.62 8.83
N LYS A 109 -12.71 -21.82 8.52
CA LYS A 109 -13.81 -21.54 9.45
C LYS A 109 -14.48 -22.84 9.92
N GLY A 110 -14.59 -22.99 11.24
CA GLY A 110 -15.26 -24.13 11.88
C GLY A 110 -14.50 -25.45 11.82
N ALA A 111 -13.32 -25.49 11.22
CA ALA A 111 -12.48 -26.68 11.14
C ALA A 111 -11.54 -26.78 12.36
N PRO A 112 -11.19 -28.00 12.82
CA PRO A 112 -10.16 -28.19 13.83
C PRO A 112 -8.79 -27.79 13.26
N LEU A 113 -7.90 -27.31 14.12
CA LEU A 113 -6.52 -27.04 13.77
C LEU A 113 -5.61 -27.61 14.86
N LYS A 114 -4.56 -28.32 14.46
CA LYS A 114 -3.53 -28.85 15.34
C LYS A 114 -2.17 -28.49 14.80
N VAL A 115 -1.31 -27.87 15.62
CA VAL A 115 0.00 -27.36 15.22
C VAL A 115 1.09 -27.89 16.16
N LYS A 116 2.21 -28.31 15.58
CA LYS A 116 3.45 -28.66 16.27
C LYS A 116 4.64 -27.96 15.67
N ALA A 117 5.58 -27.57 16.49
CA ALA A 117 6.94 -27.23 16.06
C ALA A 117 7.83 -28.48 16.11
N VAL A 118 8.71 -28.62 15.14
CA VAL A 118 9.56 -29.80 15.01
C VAL A 118 11.01 -29.45 14.69
N VAL A 119 11.95 -30.34 15.06
CA VAL A 119 13.32 -30.32 14.55
C VAL A 119 13.45 -31.39 13.46
N VAL A 120 13.95 -30.98 12.30
CA VAL A 120 14.07 -31.82 11.10
C VAL A 120 15.54 -32.05 10.78
N ASP A 121 15.86 -33.28 10.43
CA ASP A 121 17.13 -33.62 9.77
C ASP A 121 17.13 -33.04 8.36
N ALA A 122 17.94 -31.99 8.14
CA ALA A 122 17.95 -31.21 6.90
C ALA A 122 18.40 -32.07 5.69
N LEU A 123 19.18 -33.13 5.91
CA LEU A 123 19.65 -34.03 4.84
C LEU A 123 18.58 -35.03 4.41
N LYS A 124 17.80 -35.54 5.36
CA LYS A 124 16.82 -36.63 5.15
C LYS A 124 15.38 -36.19 5.12
N GLY A 125 15.07 -34.94 5.56
CA GLY A 125 13.70 -34.48 5.75
C GLY A 125 12.93 -35.22 6.86
N LYS A 126 13.63 -35.93 7.73
CA LYS A 126 13.01 -36.71 8.80
C LYS A 126 12.82 -35.85 10.06
N VAL A 127 11.63 -35.90 10.65
CA VAL A 127 11.37 -35.29 11.96
C VAL A 127 12.16 -36.06 13.02
N MET A 128 12.94 -35.34 13.81
CA MET A 128 13.79 -35.87 14.86
C MET A 128 13.23 -35.63 16.26
N TYR A 129 12.62 -34.45 16.45
CA TYR A 129 12.00 -34.03 17.71
C TYR A 129 10.73 -33.24 17.41
N GLU A 130 9.73 -33.38 18.28
CA GLU A 130 8.44 -32.69 18.18
C GLU A 130 8.14 -32.00 19.51
N SER A 131 7.55 -30.82 19.46
CA SER A 131 6.90 -30.20 20.61
C SER A 131 5.58 -30.90 20.94
N PRO A 132 5.01 -30.67 22.14
CA PRO A 132 3.57 -30.83 22.32
C PRO A 132 2.80 -30.03 21.27
N ALA A 133 1.59 -30.45 20.94
CA ALA A 133 0.73 -29.71 20.03
C ALA A 133 -0.11 -28.68 20.77
N VAL A 134 -0.46 -27.58 20.08
CA VAL A 134 -1.68 -26.83 20.34
C VAL A 134 -2.77 -27.36 19.43
N GLU A 135 -4.00 -27.51 19.92
CA GLU A 135 -5.13 -28.03 19.16
C GLU A 135 -6.48 -27.51 19.63
N THR A 136 -7.46 -27.41 18.71
CA THR A 136 -8.77 -26.75 18.93
C THR A 136 -9.52 -27.31 20.14
N ASP A 137 -9.49 -28.64 20.34
CA ASP A 137 -10.21 -29.33 21.42
C ASP A 137 -9.24 -29.84 22.50
N GLY A 138 -8.06 -29.24 22.67
CA GLY A 138 -7.03 -29.68 23.58
C GLY A 138 -6.23 -28.53 24.22
N GLU A 139 -4.91 -28.69 24.26
CA GLU A 139 -4.01 -27.64 24.79
C GLU A 139 -3.96 -26.45 23.83
N THR A 140 -4.23 -25.27 24.33
CA THR A 140 -4.25 -24.03 23.54
C THR A 140 -2.98 -23.19 23.69
N ASP A 141 -2.17 -23.41 24.72
CA ASP A 141 -0.94 -22.71 24.99
C ASP A 141 0.22 -23.66 25.26
N VAL A 142 1.27 -23.59 24.45
CA VAL A 142 2.47 -24.41 24.60
C VAL A 142 3.72 -23.54 24.62
N LYS A 143 4.53 -23.70 25.65
CA LYS A 143 5.91 -23.19 25.67
C LYS A 143 6.84 -24.39 25.78
N TYR A 144 7.72 -24.58 24.78
CA TYR A 144 8.58 -25.74 24.69
C TYR A 144 10.00 -25.35 24.30
N THR A 145 10.97 -25.94 24.99
CA THR A 145 12.40 -25.83 24.64
C THR A 145 12.86 -27.21 24.12
N PHE A 146 13.43 -27.25 22.93
CA PHE A 146 13.96 -28.50 22.40
C PHE A 146 15.10 -29.03 23.26
N PRO A 147 15.16 -30.36 23.48
CA PRO A 147 16.13 -30.96 24.41
C PRO A 147 17.57 -30.81 23.91
N ASP A 148 18.50 -30.90 24.84
CA ASP A 148 19.92 -31.02 24.54
C ASP A 148 20.17 -32.21 23.61
N GLY A 149 21.07 -32.00 22.62
CA GLY A 149 21.32 -33.02 21.58
C GLY A 149 20.39 -32.96 20.37
N SER A 150 19.32 -32.17 20.40
CA SER A 150 18.49 -31.93 19.21
C SER A 150 19.25 -31.22 18.06
N GLY A 151 20.37 -30.57 18.39
CA GLY A 151 21.11 -29.72 17.46
C GLY A 151 20.45 -28.36 17.22
N VAL A 152 19.44 -28.02 18.01
CA VAL A 152 18.74 -26.73 17.98
C VAL A 152 18.58 -26.21 19.40
N VAL A 153 19.10 -25.01 19.67
CA VAL A 153 18.87 -24.31 20.93
C VAL A 153 17.78 -23.26 20.68
N SER A 154 16.54 -23.66 20.90
CA SER A 154 15.37 -22.82 20.62
C SER A 154 14.27 -23.05 21.65
N THR A 155 13.58 -21.95 21.97
CA THR A 155 12.29 -21.98 22.65
C THR A 155 11.20 -21.60 21.65
N VAL A 156 10.14 -22.39 21.62
CA VAL A 156 8.94 -22.15 20.82
C VAL A 156 7.79 -21.86 21.78
N GLN A 157 7.02 -20.84 21.45
CA GLN A 157 5.74 -20.54 22.11
C GLN A 157 4.65 -20.58 21.04
N MET A 158 3.58 -21.30 21.31
CA MET A 158 2.40 -21.39 20.45
C MET A 158 1.17 -21.06 21.25
N ALA A 159 0.30 -20.20 20.71
CA ALA A 159 -1.00 -19.88 21.29
C ALA A 159 -2.08 -20.05 20.22
N LEU A 160 -3.10 -20.84 20.53
CA LEU A 160 -4.26 -21.08 19.67
C LEU A 160 -5.45 -20.28 20.18
N GLN A 161 -6.14 -19.61 19.28
CA GLN A 161 -7.38 -18.91 19.59
C GLN A 161 -8.38 -19.04 18.43
N LYS A 162 -9.66 -18.94 18.75
CA LYS A 162 -10.70 -18.75 17.75
C LYS A 162 -10.89 -17.26 17.54
N ASN A 163 -10.72 -16.80 16.30
CA ASN A 163 -10.88 -15.40 15.96
C ASN A 163 -12.39 -15.02 16.05
N PRO A 164 -12.75 -13.99 16.85
CA PRO A 164 -14.17 -13.66 17.09
C PRO A 164 -14.85 -13.00 15.88
N THR A 165 -14.10 -12.45 14.93
CA THR A 165 -14.66 -11.72 13.78
C THR A 165 -14.98 -12.65 12.61
N ASN A 166 -14.15 -13.66 12.34
CA ASN A 166 -14.29 -14.56 11.18
C ASN A 166 -14.54 -16.03 11.57
N GLU A 167 -14.51 -16.35 12.88
CA GLU A 167 -14.71 -17.71 13.45
C GLU A 167 -13.69 -18.74 12.95
N ARG A 168 -12.57 -18.32 12.37
CA ARG A 168 -11.43 -19.16 11.99
C ARG A 168 -10.55 -19.44 13.20
N THR A 169 -9.89 -20.58 13.20
CA THR A 169 -8.87 -20.91 14.21
C THR A 169 -7.53 -20.34 13.76
N GLU A 170 -6.90 -19.60 14.67
CA GLU A 170 -5.58 -18.97 14.53
C GLU A 170 -4.59 -19.61 15.50
N VAL A 171 -3.36 -19.89 15.06
CA VAL A 171 -2.25 -20.22 15.94
C VAL A 171 -1.09 -19.26 15.70
N MET A 172 -0.78 -18.48 16.72
CA MET A 172 0.43 -17.67 16.75
C MET A 172 1.59 -18.54 17.24
N LEU A 173 2.62 -18.72 16.39
CA LEU A 173 3.84 -19.43 16.73
C LEU A 173 5.02 -18.45 16.78
N MET A 174 5.65 -18.37 17.94
CA MET A 174 6.87 -17.62 18.17
C MET A 174 8.04 -18.58 18.35
N CYS A 175 9.06 -18.45 17.51
CA CYS A 175 10.27 -19.25 17.60
C CYS A 175 11.48 -18.32 17.74
N ARG A 176 12.28 -18.58 18.76
CA ARG A 176 13.56 -17.87 18.95
C ARG A 176 14.65 -18.91 19.13
N ALA A 177 15.56 -18.98 18.16
CA ALA A 177 16.71 -19.87 18.18
C ALA A 177 18.01 -19.06 18.37
N THR A 178 18.85 -19.51 19.30
CA THR A 178 20.20 -18.97 19.50
C THR A 178 21.25 -19.78 18.72
N SER A 179 20.96 -21.03 18.42
CA SER A 179 21.81 -21.90 17.62
C SER A 179 20.99 -22.96 16.87
N ILE A 180 21.35 -23.21 15.63
CA ILE A 180 20.82 -24.30 14.79
C ILE A 180 22.01 -24.95 14.10
N ALA A 181 22.23 -26.26 14.34
CA ALA A 181 23.28 -27.01 13.67
C ALA A 181 23.01 -27.08 12.16
N GLU A 182 24.06 -27.13 11.35
CA GLU A 182 23.99 -27.06 9.89
C GLU A 182 23.06 -28.14 9.28
N ASN A 183 23.06 -29.33 9.86
CA ASN A 183 22.21 -30.46 9.41
C ASN A 183 20.82 -30.49 10.09
N ARG A 184 20.38 -29.36 10.68
CA ARG A 184 19.08 -29.24 11.34
C ARG A 184 18.29 -28.07 10.78
N LYS A 185 16.96 -28.20 10.79
CA LYS A 185 16.00 -27.13 10.52
C LYS A 185 14.90 -27.16 11.57
N ILE A 186 14.35 -26.00 11.86
CA ILE A 186 13.08 -25.90 12.58
C ILE A 186 11.97 -25.99 11.54
N GLY A 187 10.94 -26.77 11.81
CA GLY A 187 9.77 -26.89 10.93
C GLY A 187 8.48 -26.78 11.71
N ILE A 188 7.40 -26.67 10.97
CA ILE A 188 6.03 -26.61 11.46
C ILE A 188 5.24 -27.72 10.78
N ILE A 189 4.42 -28.42 11.56
CA ILE A 189 3.44 -29.39 11.07
C ILE A 189 2.08 -28.91 11.56
N ALA A 190 1.20 -28.56 10.62
CA ALA A 190 -0.18 -28.22 10.90
C ALA A 190 -1.10 -29.24 10.24
N THR A 191 -2.17 -29.63 10.93
CA THR A 191 -3.16 -30.60 10.44
C THR A 191 -4.56 -30.10 10.67
N SER A 192 -5.45 -30.41 9.74
CA SER A 192 -6.89 -30.12 9.81
C SER A 192 -7.66 -31.19 9.02
N ASP A 193 -8.97 -31.06 8.89
CA ASP A 193 -9.81 -31.99 8.15
C ASP A 193 -9.61 -31.88 6.62
N ALA A 194 -9.86 -32.96 5.90
CA ALA A 194 -9.93 -32.93 4.44
C ALA A 194 -11.04 -31.97 3.94
N GLY A 195 -10.79 -31.33 2.82
CA GLY A 195 -11.69 -30.30 2.26
C GLY A 195 -11.57 -28.92 2.92
N THR A 196 -10.57 -28.72 3.78
CA THR A 196 -10.22 -27.43 4.38
C THR A 196 -8.89 -26.93 3.87
N SER A 197 -8.49 -25.71 4.24
CA SER A 197 -7.18 -25.14 3.91
C SER A 197 -6.44 -24.65 5.15
N ILE A 198 -5.12 -24.66 5.07
CA ILE A 198 -4.24 -24.04 6.06
C ILE A 198 -3.34 -23.06 5.34
N HIS A 199 -3.21 -21.84 5.89
CA HIS A 199 -2.30 -20.82 5.41
C HIS A 199 -1.43 -20.33 6.56
N MET A 200 -0.17 -20.01 6.27
CA MET A 200 0.79 -19.49 7.25
C MET A 200 1.54 -18.32 6.67
N TRP A 201 1.74 -17.28 7.47
CA TRP A 201 2.61 -16.14 7.15
C TRP A 201 3.68 -15.97 8.21
N ASN A 202 4.91 -15.67 7.77
CA ASN A 202 5.99 -15.31 8.68
C ASN A 202 6.14 -13.79 8.72
N ASN A 203 5.86 -13.19 9.86
CA ASN A 203 5.94 -11.72 10.08
C ASN A 203 7.35 -11.24 10.46
N ALA A 204 8.34 -12.12 10.52
CA ALA A 204 9.73 -11.74 10.79
C ALA A 204 10.46 -11.42 9.48
N THR A 205 11.13 -10.28 9.42
CA THR A 205 11.88 -9.81 8.24
C THR A 205 13.02 -10.74 7.80
N GLU A 206 13.40 -11.71 8.64
CA GLU A 206 14.58 -12.56 8.46
C GLU A 206 14.22 -14.04 8.23
N GLY A 207 12.93 -14.39 8.36
CA GLY A 207 12.43 -15.74 8.20
C GLY A 207 11.67 -15.93 6.89
N TYR A 208 11.79 -17.12 6.30
CA TYR A 208 11.06 -17.55 5.12
C TYR A 208 10.75 -19.04 5.19
N PHE A 209 9.77 -19.50 4.41
CA PHE A 209 9.42 -20.93 4.35
C PHE A 209 10.15 -21.67 3.23
N LEU A 210 10.48 -22.94 3.46
CA LEU A 210 11.13 -23.80 2.48
C LEU A 210 10.80 -25.27 2.71
N ASN A 211 10.91 -26.08 1.64
CA ASN A 211 10.80 -27.54 1.72
C ASN A 211 12.16 -28.23 1.91
N GLY A 212 13.27 -27.48 1.78
CA GLY A 212 14.63 -28.02 1.85
C GLY A 212 14.95 -29.05 0.78
N GLY A 213 14.21 -29.10 -0.33
CA GLY A 213 14.30 -30.14 -1.37
C GLY A 213 13.79 -31.50 -0.91
N LYS A 214 12.91 -31.58 0.10
CA LYS A 214 12.45 -32.85 0.71
C LYS A 214 10.99 -33.14 0.36
N ARG A 215 10.74 -34.35 -0.13
CA ARG A 215 9.38 -34.81 -0.42
C ARG A 215 8.52 -34.81 0.85
N GLY A 216 7.29 -34.35 0.75
CA GLY A 216 6.33 -34.25 1.84
C GLY A 216 6.48 -33.01 2.71
N TRP A 217 7.38 -32.10 2.32
CA TRP A 217 7.49 -30.73 2.85
C TRP A 217 7.09 -29.73 1.78
N THR A 218 6.41 -28.68 2.16
CA THR A 218 5.89 -27.64 1.26
C THR A 218 6.85 -26.47 1.20
N GLU A 219 7.16 -26.01 0.00
CA GLU A 219 7.94 -24.79 -0.25
C GLU A 219 7.10 -23.57 0.11
N GLY A 220 7.76 -22.52 0.61
CA GLY A 220 7.13 -21.22 0.72
C GLY A 220 6.93 -20.60 -0.65
N ASP A 221 5.98 -19.69 -0.74
CA ASP A 221 5.66 -18.95 -1.95
C ASP A 221 5.64 -17.44 -1.69
N THR A 222 5.51 -16.67 -2.76
CA THR A 222 5.41 -15.21 -2.72
C THR A 222 3.97 -14.73 -2.95
N ASP A 223 2.99 -15.63 -2.93
CA ASP A 223 1.59 -15.29 -3.04
C ASP A 223 1.05 -14.68 -1.74
N TYR A 224 -0.02 -13.92 -1.82
CA TYR A 224 -0.68 -13.31 -0.64
C TYR A 224 0.27 -12.46 0.22
N THR A 225 1.22 -11.74 -0.41
CA THR A 225 2.22 -10.94 0.31
C THR A 225 1.76 -9.53 0.64
N VAL A 226 0.57 -9.10 0.17
CA VAL A 226 -0.02 -7.83 0.61
C VAL A 226 -0.30 -7.90 2.11
N GLY A 227 0.30 -6.98 2.87
CA GLY A 227 0.22 -7.00 4.32
C GLY A 227 -1.09 -6.46 4.89
N GLU A 228 -1.37 -6.84 6.12
CA GLU A 228 -2.38 -6.24 6.98
C GLU A 228 -2.09 -4.75 7.24
N LEU A 229 -3.02 -4.00 7.80
CA LEU A 229 -2.99 -2.57 8.10
C LEU A 229 -2.98 -1.65 6.87
N GLY A 230 -2.10 -1.88 5.90
CA GLY A 230 -1.96 -1.03 4.71
C GLY A 230 -2.56 -1.60 3.43
N GLY A 231 -2.89 -2.87 3.38
CA GLY A 231 -3.10 -3.55 2.12
C GLY A 231 -4.41 -4.29 1.93
N VAL A 232 -4.80 -5.15 2.86
CA VAL A 232 -5.89 -6.12 2.62
C VAL A 232 -7.29 -5.58 2.86
N SER A 233 -7.45 -4.54 3.68
CA SER A 233 -8.76 -3.95 3.97
C SER A 233 -9.47 -3.47 2.71
N ASP A 234 -10.78 -3.71 2.63
CA ASP A 234 -11.58 -3.32 1.47
C ASP A 234 -11.69 -1.80 1.30
N ASN A 235 -11.69 -1.04 2.40
CA ASN A 235 -11.80 0.42 2.37
C ASN A 235 -10.46 1.17 2.41
N VAL A 236 -9.33 0.46 2.41
CA VAL A 236 -7.99 1.05 2.25
C VAL A 236 -7.56 0.96 0.78
N ILE A 237 -7.08 2.06 0.23
CA ILE A 237 -6.45 2.09 -1.09
C ILE A 237 -5.02 1.57 -0.96
N SER A 238 -4.79 0.34 -1.35
CA SER A 238 -3.48 -0.33 -1.27
C SER A 238 -2.57 0.06 -2.42
N VAL A 239 -1.31 0.36 -2.13
CA VAL A 239 -0.36 0.91 -3.11
C VAL A 239 0.89 0.06 -3.24
N GLY A 240 1.11 -0.47 -4.44
CA GLY A 240 2.35 -1.12 -4.85
C GLY A 240 3.39 -0.13 -5.37
N SER A 241 4.61 -0.60 -5.55
CA SER A 241 5.77 0.22 -5.94
C SER A 241 6.28 -0.12 -7.33
N TYR A 242 6.60 0.91 -8.15
CA TYR A 242 7.40 0.74 -9.35
C TYR A 242 8.62 1.65 -9.38
N ASN A 243 9.64 1.28 -10.16
CA ASN A 243 10.94 1.95 -10.19
C ASN A 243 10.91 3.15 -11.14
N THR A 244 11.21 4.34 -10.63
CA THR A 244 11.29 5.56 -11.46
C THR A 244 12.71 6.08 -11.63
N LYS A 245 13.59 5.78 -10.69
CA LYS A 245 14.98 6.22 -10.66
C LYS A 245 15.86 5.08 -10.16
N MET A 246 17.05 4.94 -10.73
CA MET A 246 17.99 3.86 -10.37
C MET A 246 19.26 4.39 -9.72
N ASP A 247 19.51 5.69 -9.82
CA ASP A 247 20.68 6.34 -9.25
C ASP A 247 20.38 7.82 -8.92
N TYR A 248 21.25 8.40 -8.11
CA TYR A 248 21.34 9.83 -7.88
C TYR A 248 22.76 10.21 -7.45
N THR A 249 23.13 11.48 -7.68
CA THR A 249 24.39 12.02 -7.17
C THR A 249 24.14 12.69 -5.83
N THR A 250 24.94 12.35 -4.83
CA THR A 250 24.87 12.94 -3.49
C THR A 250 25.48 14.34 -3.47
N LEU A 251 25.18 15.13 -2.44
CA LEU A 251 25.81 16.43 -2.21
C LEU A 251 27.34 16.34 -1.98
N GLY A 252 27.82 15.17 -1.53
CA GLY A 252 29.25 14.87 -1.41
C GLY A 252 29.94 14.57 -2.76
N GLY A 253 29.16 14.42 -3.83
CA GLY A 253 29.65 14.12 -5.17
C GLY A 253 29.69 12.62 -5.52
N ASP A 254 29.34 11.74 -4.61
CA ASP A 254 29.30 10.30 -4.88
C ASP A 254 28.02 9.94 -5.66
N VAL A 255 28.14 8.99 -6.59
CA VAL A 255 26.98 8.42 -7.29
C VAL A 255 26.49 7.20 -6.54
N TYR A 256 25.27 7.29 -6.03
CA TYR A 256 24.58 6.17 -5.41
C TYR A 256 23.67 5.50 -6.44
N GLY A 257 23.93 4.23 -6.75
CA GLY A 257 23.14 3.42 -7.67
C GLY A 257 22.59 2.17 -7.01
N ILE A 258 21.37 1.76 -7.40
CA ILE A 258 20.75 0.53 -6.92
C ILE A 258 20.98 -0.59 -7.93
N ASN A 259 21.33 -1.77 -7.41
CA ASN A 259 21.47 -2.96 -8.23
C ASN A 259 20.08 -3.42 -8.76
N THR A 260 19.94 -3.47 -10.08
CA THR A 260 18.72 -3.91 -10.76
C THR A 260 18.32 -5.35 -10.42
N ALA A 261 19.26 -6.20 -10.02
CA ALA A 261 18.96 -7.55 -9.56
C ALA A 261 18.19 -7.58 -8.22
N LEU A 262 18.28 -6.50 -7.44
CA LEU A 262 17.57 -6.39 -6.15
C LEU A 262 16.19 -5.72 -6.26
N VAL A 263 16.03 -4.80 -7.22
CA VAL A 263 14.80 -3.99 -7.29
C VAL A 263 14.10 -4.04 -8.65
N GLY A 264 14.73 -4.60 -9.68
CA GLY A 264 14.20 -4.60 -11.05
C GLY A 264 14.66 -3.38 -11.86
N ASN A 265 14.28 -3.32 -13.14
CA ASN A 265 14.66 -2.25 -14.05
C ASN A 265 13.83 -0.98 -13.84
N LYS A 266 14.32 0.17 -14.32
CA LYS A 266 13.54 1.41 -14.38
C LYS A 266 12.27 1.21 -15.20
N GLY A 267 11.14 1.61 -14.63
CA GLY A 267 9.80 1.43 -15.19
C GLY A 267 9.13 0.12 -14.79
N ALA A 268 9.89 -0.90 -14.36
CA ALA A 268 9.34 -2.17 -13.90
C ALA A 268 8.74 -2.06 -12.48
N LEU A 269 7.91 -3.03 -12.11
CA LEU A 269 7.50 -3.25 -10.73
C LEU A 269 8.76 -3.39 -9.86
N SER A 270 8.76 -2.79 -8.69
CA SER A 270 9.83 -3.03 -7.73
C SER A 270 9.74 -4.50 -7.25
N LEU A 271 10.84 -5.26 -7.34
CA LEU A 271 10.82 -6.68 -6.98
C LEU A 271 10.38 -6.95 -5.53
N PHE A 272 10.58 -5.97 -4.65
CA PHE A 272 10.10 -6.04 -3.27
C PHE A 272 8.61 -5.76 -3.14
N SER A 273 7.94 -5.14 -4.14
CA SER A 273 6.54 -4.74 -3.99
C SER A 273 5.64 -5.94 -3.75
N SER A 274 5.04 -6.01 -2.56
CA SER A 274 4.07 -7.05 -2.22
C SER A 274 2.89 -7.05 -3.17
N HIS A 275 2.35 -8.23 -3.42
CA HIS A 275 1.26 -8.46 -4.38
C HIS A 275 0.23 -9.45 -3.84
N GLY A 276 -0.97 -9.36 -4.41
CA GLY A 276 -2.11 -10.19 -4.08
C GLY A 276 -2.11 -11.54 -4.81
N PRO A 277 -3.29 -12.17 -4.84
CA PRO A 277 -4.56 -11.67 -4.31
C PRO A 277 -4.61 -11.61 -2.78
N THR A 278 -5.70 -11.10 -2.21
CA THR A 278 -6.05 -11.39 -0.80
C THR A 278 -6.55 -12.82 -0.69
N LEU A 279 -6.58 -13.38 0.53
CA LEU A 279 -6.99 -14.77 0.73
C LEU A 279 -8.45 -15.04 0.31
N ASP A 280 -9.32 -14.02 0.35
CA ASP A 280 -10.69 -14.07 -0.17
C ASP A 280 -10.81 -13.76 -1.67
N GLY A 281 -9.68 -13.68 -2.39
CA GLY A 281 -9.60 -13.57 -3.85
C GLY A 281 -9.74 -12.16 -4.42
N ARG A 282 -9.77 -11.12 -3.59
CA ARG A 282 -9.79 -9.72 -4.07
C ARG A 282 -8.43 -9.32 -4.64
N THR A 283 -8.47 -8.54 -5.71
CA THR A 283 -7.27 -7.95 -6.31
C THR A 283 -6.67 -6.88 -5.37
N LYS A 284 -5.41 -7.02 -5.05
CA LYS A 284 -4.56 -6.03 -4.38
C LYS A 284 -3.13 -6.10 -4.95
N PRO A 285 -2.37 -4.98 -4.97
CA PRO A 285 -2.75 -3.61 -4.58
C PRO A 285 -3.82 -3.01 -5.49
N ASP A 286 -4.43 -1.87 -5.10
CA ASP A 286 -5.40 -1.15 -5.95
C ASP A 286 -4.71 -0.43 -7.12
N VAL A 287 -3.48 0.04 -6.92
CA VAL A 287 -2.70 0.81 -7.89
C VAL A 287 -1.20 0.74 -7.57
N THR A 288 -0.34 1.04 -8.54
CA THR A 288 1.09 1.26 -8.29
C THR A 288 1.49 2.72 -8.48
N ALA A 289 2.47 3.16 -7.68
CA ALA A 289 3.04 4.50 -7.74
C ALA A 289 4.57 4.47 -7.66
N PRO A 290 5.27 5.59 -7.98
CA PRO A 290 6.71 5.68 -7.77
C PRO A 290 7.09 5.37 -6.34
N GLY A 291 7.95 4.36 -6.12
CA GLY A 291 8.38 3.97 -4.78
C GLY A 291 9.85 3.56 -4.70
N CYS A 292 10.60 3.55 -5.82
CA CYS A 292 12.02 3.26 -5.80
C CYS A 292 12.84 4.47 -6.23
N LEU A 293 13.78 4.84 -5.35
CA LEU A 293 14.56 6.07 -5.28
C LEU A 293 13.68 7.33 -5.40
N LEU A 294 12.76 7.45 -4.46
CA LEU A 294 11.98 8.67 -4.30
C LEU A 294 12.76 9.65 -3.41
N ILE A 295 13.01 10.86 -3.93
CA ILE A 295 13.69 11.91 -3.18
C ILE A 295 12.64 12.74 -2.43
N SER A 296 12.79 12.85 -1.11
CA SER A 296 11.86 13.52 -0.22
C SER A 296 12.59 14.27 0.90
N ALA A 297 11.89 15.16 1.59
CA ALA A 297 12.43 15.89 2.74
C ALA A 297 12.90 14.91 3.83
N THR A 298 14.07 15.19 4.40
CA THR A 298 14.63 14.41 5.51
C THR A 298 14.90 15.28 6.72
N SER A 299 14.80 14.70 7.92
CA SER A 299 15.05 15.40 9.16
C SER A 299 16.54 15.45 9.49
N LYS A 300 17.04 16.63 9.82
CA LYS A 300 18.42 16.80 10.36
C LYS A 300 18.62 16.09 11.71
N TYR A 301 17.55 15.75 12.39
CA TYR A 301 17.57 15.09 13.72
C TYR A 301 17.46 13.56 13.61
N TYR A 302 17.38 13.02 12.39
CA TYR A 302 17.45 11.59 12.17
C TYR A 302 18.82 11.04 12.55
N ALA A 303 18.89 9.95 13.30
CA ALA A 303 20.12 9.38 13.81
C ALA A 303 21.15 8.97 12.73
N GLY A 304 20.68 8.64 11.52
CA GLY A 304 21.50 8.32 10.34
C GLY A 304 21.76 9.53 9.43
N PHE A 305 21.40 10.74 9.82
CA PHE A 305 21.54 11.92 8.97
C PHE A 305 23.00 12.21 8.65
N SER A 306 23.29 12.36 7.37
CA SER A 306 24.55 12.88 6.85
C SER A 306 24.26 13.82 5.68
N SER A 307 24.60 15.08 5.83
CA SER A 307 24.35 16.11 4.80
C SER A 307 25.02 15.79 3.45
N SER A 308 26.18 15.14 3.47
CA SER A 308 26.91 14.73 2.26
C SER A 308 26.22 13.59 1.50
N ASN A 309 25.43 12.75 2.19
CA ASN A 309 24.72 11.63 1.59
C ASN A 309 23.37 12.04 0.97
N CYS A 310 22.84 13.21 1.37
CA CYS A 310 21.59 13.72 0.81
C CYS A 310 21.69 13.99 -0.68
N ALA A 311 20.57 13.84 -1.38
CA ALA A 311 20.49 14.06 -2.82
C ALA A 311 20.39 15.55 -3.19
N VAL A 312 19.69 16.35 -2.38
CA VAL A 312 19.43 17.78 -2.65
C VAL A 312 19.49 18.59 -1.36
N LYS A 313 19.94 19.85 -1.46
CA LYS A 313 19.83 20.88 -0.43
C LYS A 313 19.07 22.09 -1.00
N SER A 314 18.11 22.63 -0.25
CA SER A 314 17.38 23.86 -0.58
C SER A 314 17.31 24.74 0.65
N GLY A 315 18.02 25.87 0.65
CA GLY A 315 18.22 26.68 1.86
C GLY A 315 18.88 25.86 2.96
N ASP A 316 18.21 25.74 4.10
CA ASP A 316 18.65 24.92 5.24
C ASP A 316 18.01 23.53 5.29
N ASP A 317 17.19 23.18 4.30
CA ASP A 317 16.47 21.90 4.24
C ASP A 317 17.22 20.91 3.34
N TYR A 318 17.13 19.64 3.70
CA TYR A 318 17.76 18.54 3.01
C TYR A 318 16.72 17.55 2.51
N TYR A 319 17.04 16.91 1.38
CA TYR A 319 16.22 15.90 0.73
C TYR A 319 17.07 14.68 0.47
N ASP A 320 16.55 13.52 0.85
CA ASP A 320 17.26 12.26 0.70
C ASP A 320 16.42 11.25 -0.10
N ALA A 321 17.08 10.24 -0.65
CA ALA A 321 16.45 9.20 -1.44
C ALA A 321 16.07 8.01 -0.54
N ASN A 322 14.88 7.48 -0.75
CA ASN A 322 14.42 6.28 -0.07
C ASN A 322 13.61 5.39 -1.04
N MET A 323 13.35 4.14 -0.67
CA MET A 323 12.59 3.19 -1.46
C MET A 323 11.68 2.33 -0.58
N GLY A 324 10.57 1.87 -1.17
CA GLY A 324 9.57 1.03 -0.52
C GLY A 324 8.16 1.40 -1.01
N THR A 325 7.21 0.50 -0.81
CA THR A 325 5.79 0.81 -0.95
C THR A 325 5.37 1.90 0.04
N SER A 326 6.10 2.05 1.16
CA SER A 326 5.99 3.17 2.11
C SER A 326 6.24 4.55 1.47
N MET A 327 7.01 4.61 0.36
CA MET A 327 7.27 5.84 -0.42
C MET A 327 6.26 5.99 -1.56
N ALA A 328 5.74 4.89 -2.10
CA ALA A 328 4.69 4.90 -3.12
C ALA A 328 3.33 5.35 -2.57
N SER A 329 2.98 4.90 -1.38
CA SER A 329 1.70 5.21 -0.72
C SER A 329 1.47 6.73 -0.55
N PRO A 330 2.41 7.55 -0.02
CA PRO A 330 2.20 8.99 0.10
C PRO A 330 2.10 9.73 -1.24
N VAL A 331 2.62 9.18 -2.35
CA VAL A 331 2.38 9.74 -3.69
C VAL A 331 0.91 9.62 -4.07
N VAL A 332 0.30 8.46 -3.80
CA VAL A 332 -1.15 8.25 -4.00
C VAL A 332 -1.94 9.11 -3.02
N THR A 333 -1.54 9.19 -1.76
CA THR A 333 -2.19 10.01 -0.73
C THR A 333 -2.26 11.48 -1.16
N GLY A 334 -1.13 12.06 -1.61
CA GLY A 334 -1.10 13.42 -2.13
C GLY A 334 -1.96 13.61 -3.38
N THR A 335 -1.98 12.61 -4.26
CA THR A 335 -2.85 12.61 -5.44
C THR A 335 -4.33 12.60 -5.05
N VAL A 336 -4.73 11.73 -4.12
CA VAL A 336 -6.11 11.66 -3.62
C VAL A 336 -6.50 12.96 -2.88
N ALA A 337 -5.57 13.59 -2.17
CA ALA A 337 -5.82 14.90 -1.56
C ALA A 337 -6.21 15.96 -2.60
N LEU A 338 -5.53 15.98 -3.76
CA LEU A 338 -5.91 16.88 -4.88
C LEU A 338 -7.28 16.51 -5.47
N TRP A 339 -7.61 15.22 -5.56
CA TRP A 339 -8.92 14.78 -6.03
C TRP A 339 -10.03 15.15 -5.04
N LEU A 340 -9.77 15.04 -3.72
CA LEU A 340 -10.70 15.49 -2.67
C LEU A 340 -10.85 17.00 -2.65
N GLN A 341 -9.83 17.78 -3.00
CA GLN A 341 -9.96 19.21 -3.19
C GLN A 341 -10.93 19.54 -4.35
N ALA A 342 -10.91 18.73 -5.41
CA ALA A 342 -11.80 18.87 -6.56
C ALA A 342 -13.22 18.36 -6.27
N ASN A 343 -13.33 17.24 -5.56
CA ASN A 343 -14.59 16.61 -5.15
C ASN A 343 -14.49 16.11 -3.70
N PRO A 344 -14.94 16.89 -2.72
CA PRO A 344 -14.81 16.57 -1.29
C PRO A 344 -15.56 15.32 -0.84
N ASN A 345 -16.49 14.80 -1.64
CA ASN A 345 -17.37 13.70 -1.28
C ASN A 345 -16.94 12.35 -1.89
N LEU A 346 -15.74 12.24 -2.49
CA LEU A 346 -15.25 10.98 -3.01
C LEU A 346 -15.18 9.94 -1.89
N SER A 347 -15.77 8.78 -2.13
CA SER A 347 -15.63 7.59 -1.28
C SER A 347 -14.41 6.74 -1.69
N PRO A 348 -13.99 5.76 -0.89
CA PRO A 348 -12.97 4.79 -1.31
C PRO A 348 -13.32 4.06 -2.60
N ALA A 349 -14.60 3.76 -2.83
CA ALA A 349 -15.08 3.15 -4.07
C ALA A 349 -14.94 4.09 -5.27
N ASP A 350 -15.24 5.38 -5.11
CA ASP A 350 -15.05 6.39 -6.16
C ASP A 350 -13.57 6.55 -6.52
N VAL A 351 -12.70 6.58 -5.52
CA VAL A 351 -11.23 6.63 -5.73
C VAL A 351 -10.78 5.43 -6.55
N ARG A 352 -11.22 4.20 -6.20
CA ARG A 352 -10.90 3.00 -7.01
C ARG A 352 -11.46 3.07 -8.42
N ALA A 353 -12.68 3.57 -8.58
CA ALA A 353 -13.27 3.76 -9.91
C ALA A 353 -12.45 4.72 -10.77
N ILE A 354 -11.96 5.81 -10.20
CA ILE A 354 -11.06 6.75 -10.86
C ILE A 354 -9.74 6.06 -11.22
N LEU A 355 -9.11 5.35 -10.27
CA LEU A 355 -7.87 4.61 -10.52
C LEU A 355 -8.03 3.61 -11.68
N ASN A 356 -9.09 2.79 -11.65
CA ASN A 356 -9.36 1.80 -12.69
C ASN A 356 -9.57 2.38 -14.10
N LYS A 357 -10.07 3.61 -14.19
CA LYS A 357 -10.33 4.27 -15.48
C LYS A 357 -9.17 5.10 -15.99
N THR A 358 -8.28 5.56 -15.11
CA THR A 358 -7.28 6.57 -15.46
C THR A 358 -5.84 6.10 -15.32
N ALA A 359 -5.59 4.95 -14.67
CA ALA A 359 -4.24 4.42 -14.52
C ALA A 359 -3.58 4.18 -15.88
N ARG A 360 -2.29 4.47 -15.95
CA ARG A 360 -1.49 4.32 -17.18
C ARG A 360 -0.96 2.90 -17.31
N HIS A 361 -0.89 2.46 -18.57
CA HIS A 361 -0.31 1.19 -18.95
C HIS A 361 0.88 1.41 -19.89
N ASP A 362 1.89 0.55 -19.78
CA ASP A 362 3.09 0.54 -20.64
C ASP A 362 3.59 -0.89 -20.88
N ASN A 363 4.79 -1.01 -21.43
CA ASN A 363 5.40 -2.32 -21.75
C ASN A 363 5.61 -3.22 -20.52
N TYR A 364 5.67 -2.65 -19.30
CA TYR A 364 5.84 -3.42 -18.07
C TYR A 364 4.50 -3.86 -17.47
N THR A 365 3.50 -2.99 -17.50
CA THR A 365 2.17 -3.31 -16.98
C THR A 365 1.35 -4.17 -17.96
N GLY A 366 1.70 -4.19 -19.25
CA GLY A 366 0.82 -4.70 -20.29
C GLY A 366 -0.36 -3.76 -20.56
N THR A 367 -1.36 -4.24 -21.32
CA THR A 367 -2.63 -3.52 -21.50
C THR A 367 -3.55 -3.74 -20.30
N ALA A 368 -4.59 -2.92 -20.17
CA ALA A 368 -5.56 -3.04 -19.05
C ALA A 368 -6.18 -4.45 -18.93
N GLU A 369 -6.38 -5.13 -20.08
CA GLU A 369 -6.97 -6.48 -20.14
C GLU A 369 -5.97 -7.60 -19.87
N LYS A 370 -4.65 -7.32 -20.05
CA LYS A 370 -3.56 -8.32 -19.93
C LYS A 370 -2.62 -8.01 -18.78
N SER A 371 -2.88 -6.98 -18.01
CA SER A 371 -2.09 -6.63 -16.83
C SER A 371 -2.25 -7.69 -15.75
N ASP A 372 -1.15 -8.05 -15.10
CA ASP A 372 -1.21 -8.78 -13.83
C ASP A 372 -1.73 -7.84 -12.73
N ARG A 373 -3.02 -7.90 -12.51
CA ARG A 373 -3.69 -7.02 -11.56
C ARG A 373 -3.31 -7.29 -10.10
N ASN A 374 -2.85 -8.47 -9.77
CA ASN A 374 -2.40 -8.78 -8.42
C ASN A 374 -1.04 -8.13 -8.11
N SER A 375 -0.27 -7.75 -9.13
CA SER A 375 0.99 -7.01 -8.97
C SER A 375 0.83 -5.51 -9.22
N TRP A 376 0.04 -5.12 -10.23
CA TRP A 376 -0.05 -3.74 -10.70
C TRP A 376 -1.32 -3.01 -10.26
N GLY A 377 -2.33 -3.73 -9.76
CA GLY A 377 -3.65 -3.17 -9.52
C GLY A 377 -4.28 -2.64 -10.79
N ALA A 378 -4.76 -1.42 -10.76
CA ALA A 378 -5.25 -0.72 -11.92
C ALA A 378 -4.15 -0.34 -12.94
N GLY A 379 -2.88 -0.37 -12.54
CA GLY A 379 -1.73 0.10 -13.32
C GLY A 379 -0.94 1.18 -12.58
N LYS A 380 -0.22 2.02 -13.32
CA LYS A 380 0.55 3.16 -12.79
C LYS A 380 -0.37 4.38 -12.62
N ILE A 381 -0.37 4.98 -11.44
CA ILE A 381 -1.23 6.13 -11.16
C ILE A 381 -1.06 7.28 -12.17
N ASP A 382 -2.17 7.88 -12.61
CA ASP A 382 -2.21 9.14 -13.34
C ASP A 382 -2.97 10.20 -12.55
N ALA A 383 -2.21 11.04 -11.84
CA ALA A 383 -2.76 12.07 -10.97
C ALA A 383 -3.62 13.08 -11.75
N PHE A 384 -3.20 13.45 -12.96
CA PHE A 384 -3.88 14.47 -13.75
C PHE A 384 -5.16 13.96 -14.41
N ALA A 385 -5.11 12.75 -14.99
CA ALA A 385 -6.30 12.13 -15.56
C ALA A 385 -7.37 11.87 -14.48
N GLY A 386 -6.93 11.39 -13.29
CA GLY A 386 -7.83 11.20 -12.16
C GLY A 386 -8.42 12.51 -11.63
N LEU A 387 -7.63 13.60 -11.58
CA LEU A 387 -8.15 14.91 -11.19
C LEU A 387 -9.23 15.40 -12.13
N LYS A 388 -9.03 15.26 -13.43
CA LYS A 388 -10.07 15.61 -14.43
C LYS A 388 -11.36 14.82 -14.19
N MET A 389 -11.23 13.52 -13.98
CA MET A 389 -12.39 12.66 -13.72
C MET A 389 -13.11 13.03 -12.41
N ALA A 390 -12.37 13.35 -11.34
CA ALA A 390 -12.95 13.80 -10.08
C ALA A 390 -13.74 15.11 -10.24
N LEU A 391 -13.24 16.04 -11.05
CA LEU A 391 -13.95 17.28 -11.39
C LEU A 391 -15.21 17.03 -12.23
N ASP A 392 -15.14 16.14 -13.21
CA ASP A 392 -16.29 15.83 -14.07
C ASP A 392 -17.43 15.19 -13.26
N ALA A 393 -17.11 14.39 -12.23
CA ALA A 393 -18.08 13.80 -11.33
C ALA A 393 -18.88 14.84 -10.49
N THR A 394 -18.37 16.08 -10.34
CA THR A 394 -19.10 17.15 -9.65
C THR A 394 -20.22 17.78 -10.49
N GLY A 395 -20.39 17.34 -11.72
CA GLY A 395 -21.37 17.93 -12.65
C GLY A 395 -20.93 19.26 -13.27
N ILE A 396 -19.73 19.73 -12.95
CA ILE A 396 -19.12 20.90 -13.63
C ILE A 396 -18.64 20.42 -15.01
N LYS A 397 -19.55 20.45 -15.99
CA LYS A 397 -19.24 20.13 -17.39
C LYS A 397 -18.76 21.39 -18.09
N ASP A 398 -17.82 21.22 -19.05
CA ASP A 398 -17.59 22.28 -20.03
C ASP A 398 -18.88 22.52 -20.79
N THR A 399 -19.47 23.68 -20.61
CA THR A 399 -20.61 24.07 -21.46
C THR A 399 -20.08 24.23 -22.87
N LYS A 400 -20.62 23.45 -23.81
CA LYS A 400 -20.33 23.69 -25.23
C LYS A 400 -20.81 25.10 -25.56
N ALA A 401 -19.87 26.01 -25.77
CA ALA A 401 -20.18 27.30 -26.31
C ALA A 401 -20.73 27.13 -27.73
N GLY A 402 -21.75 27.89 -28.09
CA GLY A 402 -22.09 28.12 -29.50
C GLY A 402 -20.83 28.56 -30.26
N GLU A 403 -20.84 28.49 -31.58
CA GLU A 403 -19.71 28.60 -32.53
C GLU A 403 -18.85 29.88 -32.46
N GLN A 404 -18.92 30.70 -31.41
CA GLN A 404 -18.01 31.82 -31.19
C GLN A 404 -16.65 31.36 -30.67
N MET A 405 -15.57 31.82 -31.30
CA MET A 405 -14.19 31.47 -30.91
C MET A 405 -13.83 32.11 -29.56
N PHE A 406 -14.08 31.38 -28.47
CA PHE A 406 -13.49 31.70 -27.18
C PHE A 406 -12.22 30.86 -26.95
N SER A 407 -11.10 31.51 -26.66
CA SER A 407 -9.90 30.82 -26.22
C SER A 407 -9.31 31.47 -24.98
N ILE A 408 -8.70 30.65 -24.12
CA ILE A 408 -8.08 31.10 -22.87
C ILE A 408 -6.68 30.45 -22.83
N THR A 409 -5.67 31.32 -22.69
CA THR A 409 -4.28 30.88 -22.53
C THR A 409 -3.83 31.28 -21.12
N THR A 410 -3.23 30.32 -20.40
CA THR A 410 -2.77 30.55 -19.02
C THR A 410 -1.26 30.51 -18.92
N ASP A 411 -0.67 31.48 -18.23
CA ASP A 411 0.73 31.43 -17.78
C ASP A 411 0.75 31.11 -16.28
N ARG A 412 1.24 29.90 -15.96
CA ARG A 412 1.29 29.40 -14.58
C ARG A 412 2.39 30.07 -13.76
N VAL A 413 3.48 30.47 -14.40
CA VAL A 413 4.61 31.13 -13.73
C VAL A 413 4.25 32.56 -13.38
N ALA A 414 3.71 33.32 -14.35
CA ALA A 414 3.22 34.67 -14.14
C ALA A 414 1.86 34.72 -13.42
N ARG A 415 1.18 33.55 -13.26
CA ARG A 415 -0.17 33.43 -12.67
C ARG A 415 -1.18 34.37 -13.33
N THR A 416 -1.21 34.36 -14.65
CA THR A 416 -2.11 35.17 -15.47
C THR A 416 -2.91 34.29 -16.43
N ALA A 417 -4.07 34.80 -16.87
CA ALA A 417 -4.87 34.23 -17.95
C ALA A 417 -5.18 35.26 -18.98
N GLN A 418 -4.93 34.98 -20.26
CA GLN A 418 -5.25 35.84 -21.40
C GLN A 418 -6.49 35.28 -22.11
N PHE A 419 -7.43 36.15 -22.43
CA PHE A 419 -8.75 35.80 -22.93
C PHE A 419 -8.93 36.33 -24.35
N PHE A 420 -9.33 35.45 -25.26
CA PHE A 420 -9.65 35.77 -26.65
C PHE A 420 -11.13 35.49 -26.91
N PHE A 421 -11.84 36.46 -27.46
CA PHE A 421 -13.27 36.39 -27.77
C PHE A 421 -13.61 37.20 -29.02
N GLY A 422 -14.83 37.09 -29.53
CA GLY A 422 -15.26 37.80 -30.71
C GLY A 422 -15.24 39.32 -30.54
N ASN A 423 -15.27 40.07 -31.66
CA ASN A 423 -15.05 41.53 -31.67
C ASN A 423 -16.28 42.36 -31.25
N ASP A 424 -17.38 41.76 -30.84
CA ASP A 424 -18.67 42.46 -30.67
C ASP A 424 -18.92 42.89 -29.20
N GLY A 425 -17.98 43.61 -28.60
CA GLY A 425 -18.19 44.25 -27.30
C GLY A 425 -17.44 43.58 -26.13
N ALA A 426 -17.67 44.12 -24.92
CA ALA A 426 -17.02 43.69 -23.72
C ALA A 426 -17.45 42.25 -23.32
N ALA A 427 -16.52 41.51 -22.71
CA ALA A 427 -16.77 40.20 -22.12
C ALA A 427 -16.63 40.26 -20.59
N HIS A 428 -17.29 39.35 -19.93
CA HIS A 428 -17.20 39.20 -18.47
C HIS A 428 -16.49 37.88 -18.12
N VAL A 429 -15.47 37.98 -17.29
CA VAL A 429 -14.76 36.82 -16.72
C VAL A 429 -15.15 36.65 -15.27
N ALA A 430 -15.51 35.44 -14.90
CA ALA A 430 -15.69 35.01 -13.51
C ALA A 430 -14.86 33.77 -13.23
N VAL A 431 -14.14 33.73 -12.11
CA VAL A 431 -13.31 32.61 -11.66
C VAL A 431 -13.90 32.04 -10.40
N TYR A 432 -14.10 30.73 -10.40
CA TYR A 432 -14.69 29.99 -9.30
C TYR A 432 -13.66 29.00 -8.74
N ASN A 433 -13.63 28.85 -7.43
CA ASN A 433 -12.84 27.79 -6.77
C ASN A 433 -13.53 26.42 -6.88
N ALA A 434 -12.90 25.36 -6.37
CA ALA A 434 -13.44 24.01 -6.39
C ALA A 434 -14.77 23.85 -5.59
N LEU A 435 -15.09 24.80 -4.71
CA LEU A 435 -16.36 24.83 -3.96
C LEU A 435 -17.47 25.59 -4.71
N GLY A 436 -17.21 26.07 -5.93
CA GLY A 436 -18.17 26.86 -6.71
C GLY A 436 -18.30 28.30 -6.24
N GLN A 437 -17.46 28.80 -5.33
CA GLN A 437 -17.47 30.19 -4.88
C GLN A 437 -16.71 31.03 -5.89
N GLN A 438 -17.30 32.18 -6.28
CA GLN A 438 -16.65 33.14 -7.14
C GLN A 438 -15.54 33.85 -6.38
N VAL A 439 -14.30 33.69 -6.86
CA VAL A 439 -13.08 34.21 -6.22
C VAL A 439 -12.45 35.39 -7.00
N CYS A 440 -12.83 35.58 -8.27
CA CYS A 440 -12.42 36.69 -9.09
C CYS A 440 -13.52 37.00 -10.11
N ALA A 441 -13.71 38.27 -10.42
CA ALA A 441 -14.53 38.71 -11.56
C ALA A 441 -13.90 39.96 -12.20
N LYS A 442 -13.93 40.05 -13.53
CA LYS A 442 -13.41 41.17 -14.29
C LYS A 442 -14.21 41.37 -15.58
N GLN A 443 -14.50 42.63 -15.93
CA GLN A 443 -15.00 42.96 -17.24
C GLN A 443 -13.80 43.25 -18.16
N LEU A 444 -13.77 42.60 -19.30
CA LEU A 444 -12.75 42.78 -20.34
C LEU A 444 -13.31 43.68 -21.43
N ALA A 445 -12.60 44.73 -21.76
CA ALA A 445 -13.03 45.68 -22.79
C ALA A 445 -12.69 45.21 -24.21
N ALA A 446 -11.61 44.42 -24.35
CA ALA A 446 -11.12 43.93 -25.62
C ALA A 446 -10.61 42.45 -25.52
N SER A 447 -10.69 41.76 -26.65
CA SER A 447 -10.08 40.43 -26.83
C SER A 447 -8.55 40.54 -26.72
N GLY A 448 -7.93 39.57 -26.08
CA GLY A 448 -6.48 39.54 -25.79
C GLY A 448 -6.09 40.17 -24.46
N GLU A 449 -7.04 40.67 -23.67
CA GLU A 449 -6.74 41.16 -22.33
C GLU A 449 -6.29 40.08 -21.39
N THR A 450 -5.38 40.43 -20.46
CA THR A 450 -4.85 39.58 -19.44
C THR A 450 -5.48 39.88 -18.08
N VAL A 451 -5.85 38.80 -17.36
CA VAL A 451 -6.32 38.87 -15.98
C VAL A 451 -5.23 38.35 -15.08
N ASP A 452 -4.87 39.13 -14.07
CA ASP A 452 -3.97 38.71 -13.02
C ASP A 452 -4.71 37.79 -12.02
N LEU A 453 -4.18 36.59 -11.81
CA LEU A 453 -4.71 35.58 -10.92
C LEU A 453 -3.74 35.29 -9.76
N SER A 454 -2.72 36.13 -9.57
CA SER A 454 -1.67 35.97 -8.55
C SER A 454 -2.21 35.94 -7.11
N GLN A 455 -3.37 36.59 -6.89
CA GLN A 455 -4.04 36.63 -5.59
C GLN A 455 -4.79 35.31 -5.26
N LEU A 456 -4.97 34.43 -6.23
CA LEU A 456 -5.59 33.12 -6.01
C LEU A 456 -4.54 32.17 -5.49
N GLY A 457 -4.87 31.35 -4.49
CA GLY A 457 -4.00 30.29 -3.99
C GLY A 457 -3.69 29.23 -5.05
N ASN A 458 -2.83 28.27 -4.72
CA ASN A 458 -2.64 27.11 -5.59
C ASN A 458 -3.92 26.27 -5.56
N GLY A 459 -4.37 25.77 -6.73
CA GLY A 459 -5.56 24.96 -6.81
C GLY A 459 -6.14 24.86 -8.21
N VAL A 460 -7.29 24.21 -8.30
CA VAL A 460 -8.06 24.10 -9.54
C VAL A 460 -9.21 25.10 -9.50
N PHE A 461 -9.36 25.85 -10.58
CA PHE A 461 -10.38 26.87 -10.74
C PHE A 461 -11.18 26.64 -12.02
N VAL A 462 -12.43 27.05 -12.03
CA VAL A 462 -13.26 27.17 -13.22
C VAL A 462 -13.31 28.60 -13.63
N VAL A 463 -12.84 28.90 -14.82
CA VAL A 463 -12.94 30.22 -15.43
C VAL A 463 -14.10 30.24 -16.41
N LYS A 464 -15.06 31.11 -16.18
CA LYS A 464 -16.21 31.34 -17.03
C LYS A 464 -16.00 32.65 -17.78
N LEU A 465 -16.02 32.61 -19.11
CA LEU A 465 -16.01 33.77 -20.01
C LEU A 465 -17.38 33.90 -20.65
N GLN A 466 -17.98 35.06 -20.56
CA GLN A 466 -19.30 35.37 -21.11
C GLN A 466 -19.26 36.64 -21.94
N GLN A 467 -19.82 36.56 -23.15
CA GLN A 467 -20.03 37.74 -24.03
C GLN A 467 -21.43 37.63 -24.63
N GLY A 468 -22.30 38.57 -24.25
CA GLY A 468 -23.72 38.54 -24.60
C GLY A 468 -24.40 37.26 -24.07
N SER A 469 -25.02 36.49 -24.97
CA SER A 469 -25.62 35.19 -24.64
C SER A 469 -24.64 34.02 -24.78
N ALA A 470 -23.45 34.22 -25.33
CA ALA A 470 -22.44 33.18 -25.48
C ALA A 470 -21.58 33.05 -24.23
N GLU A 471 -21.30 31.84 -23.83
CA GLU A 471 -20.43 31.57 -22.70
C GLU A 471 -19.52 30.34 -22.93
N LYS A 472 -18.34 30.36 -22.34
CA LYS A 472 -17.41 29.24 -22.28
C LYS A 472 -16.83 29.11 -20.87
N SER A 473 -16.79 27.91 -20.38
CA SER A 473 -16.11 27.59 -19.14
C SER A 473 -14.89 26.71 -19.40
N VAL A 474 -13.78 27.03 -18.75
CA VAL A 474 -12.52 26.29 -18.85
C VAL A 474 -11.96 26.07 -17.45
N LYS A 475 -11.46 24.87 -17.18
CA LYS A 475 -10.77 24.54 -15.93
C LYS A 475 -9.30 24.89 -16.06
N ILE A 476 -8.77 25.62 -15.09
CA ILE A 476 -7.35 25.96 -15.00
C ILE A 476 -6.78 25.50 -13.67
N ALA A 477 -5.49 25.16 -13.67
CA ALA A 477 -4.72 24.89 -12.45
C ALA A 477 -3.66 26.00 -12.27
N LEU A 478 -3.64 26.60 -11.11
CA LEU A 478 -2.69 27.67 -10.71
C LEU A 478 -1.75 27.16 -9.62
#